data_3955616e56205f12ecd4abe0e60392bf
#
_entry.id   3955616e56205f12ecd4abe0e60392bf
#
_cell.length_a   1.000
_cell.length_b   1.000
_cell.length_c   1.000
_cell.angle_alpha   90.00
_cell.angle_beta   90.00
_cell.angle_gamma   90.00
#
_symmetry.space_group_name_H-M   'P 1'
#
loop_
_entity.id
_entity.type
_entity.pdbx_description
1 polymer ?
#
loop_
_entity_poly.entity_id
_entity_poly.type
_entity_poly.pdbx_seq_one_letter_code
_entity_poly.pdbx_strand_id
1 'polypeptide(L)'
;TPINRRQRQMCIRDRNTAYAKAHMERNQRNVQRGFNHPSIIFWSLGNEAGFGPNFEACYRWIKNEDPSRAVQYEQAHGNEFTDIDCPMYAGYEHMEKYGKRTDAKKPLIQCEYAHAMGNSQGGFKEYWDLIRKYPNLQGGFIWDFVDQSVRWKGKDGVTIYAYGGDFNRYDASDKNFCDNGLISPDRVPNPHMYEVGYFYQNIWTTPADLKNGEVNVYNENFFRDLSAYYMDWEVLANGKVIRTGRVEDLDVAPQQTAKVKLNIGKTCECKEWLLNVKYRLKNREGLLPAGYAVAKDQFVLNPYKAPSMELKNTESVNVATVVPQVQENDWRYLIVNGENFRLEFDKHSGYLSRYNVAGVEMMNEDAVLAPNFWRAPTDNDFGAGLQQKFAAWKNPGLKLTSFKWETVGNQVQVNAEYDMKNVSARLNLTYVINNKGAVKVTQKMTADQQAKVSPMFRFGMQMQMPKSFETIEYYGRGPIENYSDRNHVTDLGLYRQSVDEQFYSYIRPQETGTKTDIRWWKQLNSAGRGLQIVAEAPFSASALHYTIESLDDGWDKGQSHSPEVKQADLTNLCIDKAQMGLGCVNSWGAWPLQQYQLPYGDYEFTFILTPVQHGIEVE
;
A
#
# COMPACT_ATOMS: atom_id res chain seq x y z
N THR A 1 5.50 -36.90 -14.64
CA THR A 1 5.51 -35.48 -15.07
C THR A 1 6.82 -35.21 -15.82
N PRO A 2 6.80 -34.64 -17.03
CA PRO A 2 8.04 -34.31 -17.72
C PRO A 2 8.81 -33.26 -16.88
N ILE A 3 10.01 -33.61 -16.46
CA ILE A 3 10.93 -32.69 -15.80
C ILE A 3 11.21 -31.55 -16.78
N ASN A 4 10.92 -30.32 -16.37
CA ASN A 4 11.13 -29.12 -17.17
C ASN A 4 12.59 -29.03 -17.64
N ARG A 5 12.82 -28.49 -18.84
CA ARG A 5 14.17 -28.38 -19.45
C ARG A 5 15.17 -27.64 -18.55
N ARG A 6 14.72 -26.65 -17.77
CA ARG A 6 15.52 -25.95 -16.75
C ARG A 6 15.95 -26.90 -15.62
N GLN A 7 15.06 -27.74 -15.10
CA GLN A 7 15.37 -28.72 -14.06
C GLN A 7 16.36 -29.79 -14.55
N ARG A 8 16.29 -30.20 -15.82
CA ARG A 8 17.29 -31.11 -16.40
C ARG A 8 18.67 -30.47 -16.54
N GLN A 9 18.76 -29.17 -16.85
CA GLN A 9 20.05 -28.44 -16.93
C GLN A 9 20.66 -28.23 -15.55
N MET A 10 19.86 -27.98 -14.52
CA MET A 10 20.34 -27.85 -13.13
C MET A 10 20.92 -29.16 -12.63
N CYS A 11 20.23 -30.29 -12.85
CA CYS A 11 20.70 -31.63 -12.43
C CYS A 11 21.94 -32.15 -13.17
N ILE A 12 22.44 -31.43 -14.16
CA ILE A 12 23.68 -31.79 -14.89
C ILE A 12 24.88 -31.08 -14.30
N ARG A 13 24.76 -29.79 -13.97
CA ARG A 13 25.89 -28.97 -13.50
C ARG A 13 26.39 -29.34 -12.12
N ASP A 14 25.49 -29.66 -11.21
CA ASP A 14 25.78 -29.98 -9.80
C ASP A 14 26.55 -31.29 -9.61
N ARG A 15 26.46 -32.24 -10.54
CA ARG A 15 27.04 -33.58 -10.42
C ARG A 15 27.90 -34.02 -11.60
N ASN A 16 27.90 -33.32 -12.73
CA ASN A 16 28.77 -33.62 -13.85
C ASN A 16 30.19 -33.16 -13.56
N THR A 17 31.15 -34.09 -13.61
CA THR A 17 32.57 -33.84 -13.34
C THR A 17 33.22 -32.81 -14.29
N ALA A 18 32.65 -32.62 -15.49
CA ALA A 18 33.10 -31.58 -16.43
C ALA A 18 32.92 -30.16 -15.86
N TYR A 19 32.00 -29.96 -14.93
CA TYR A 19 31.75 -28.66 -14.26
C TYR A 19 32.50 -28.51 -12.92
N ALA A 20 33.07 -29.58 -12.36
CA ALA A 20 33.68 -29.59 -11.03
C ALA A 20 34.76 -28.50 -10.87
N LYS A 21 35.65 -28.38 -11.86
CA LYS A 21 36.69 -27.34 -11.86
C LYS A 21 36.08 -25.94 -11.86
N ALA A 22 35.06 -25.70 -12.70
CA ALA A 22 34.42 -24.39 -12.82
C ALA A 22 33.71 -23.95 -11.51
N HIS A 23 33.02 -24.89 -10.81
CA HIS A 23 32.44 -24.63 -9.50
C HIS A 23 33.50 -24.31 -8.46
N MET A 24 34.52 -25.14 -8.37
CA MET A 24 35.60 -24.99 -7.40
C MET A 24 36.34 -23.67 -7.58
N GLU A 25 36.79 -23.34 -8.78
CA GLU A 25 37.54 -22.10 -9.05
C GLU A 25 36.73 -20.84 -8.73
N ARG A 26 35.41 -20.83 -8.99
CA ARG A 26 34.56 -19.68 -8.64
C ARG A 26 34.50 -19.48 -7.12
N ASN A 27 34.28 -20.56 -6.39
CA ASN A 27 34.23 -20.50 -4.93
C ASN A 27 35.62 -20.12 -4.35
N GLN A 28 36.72 -20.68 -4.85
CA GLN A 28 38.07 -20.32 -4.45
C GLN A 28 38.36 -18.83 -4.64
N ARG A 29 38.08 -18.30 -5.84
CA ARG A 29 38.29 -16.88 -6.13
C ARG A 29 37.40 -15.96 -5.28
N ASN A 30 36.17 -16.35 -5.03
CA ASN A 30 35.25 -15.61 -4.16
C ASN A 30 35.84 -15.48 -2.75
N VAL A 31 36.21 -16.59 -2.15
CA VAL A 31 36.76 -16.64 -0.79
C VAL A 31 38.11 -15.91 -0.71
N GLN A 32 39.06 -16.25 -1.59
CA GLN A 32 40.42 -15.68 -1.58
C GLN A 32 40.42 -14.16 -1.84
N ARG A 33 39.55 -13.66 -2.73
CA ARG A 33 39.36 -12.24 -2.96
C ARG A 33 38.74 -11.53 -1.75
N GLY A 34 37.81 -12.21 -1.08
CA GLY A 34 36.99 -11.66 0.01
C GLY A 34 37.62 -11.78 1.40
N PHE A 35 38.70 -12.49 1.60
CA PHE A 35 39.28 -12.81 2.91
C PHE A 35 39.48 -11.59 3.82
N ASN A 36 40.00 -10.50 3.27
CA ASN A 36 40.33 -9.29 4.04
C ASN A 36 39.14 -8.31 4.19
N HIS A 37 37.93 -8.73 3.84
CA HIS A 37 36.73 -7.91 4.01
C HIS A 37 35.96 -8.35 5.26
N PRO A 38 36.07 -7.65 6.40
CA PRO A 38 35.41 -8.05 7.65
C PRO A 38 33.87 -7.92 7.58
N SER A 39 33.35 -7.19 6.61
CA SER A 39 31.91 -7.08 6.34
C SER A 39 31.31 -8.35 5.75
N ILE A 40 32.13 -9.26 5.21
CA ILE A 40 31.68 -10.58 4.77
C ILE A 40 31.59 -11.48 6.00
N ILE A 41 30.38 -11.84 6.41
CA ILE A 41 30.15 -12.64 7.63
C ILE A 41 29.86 -14.11 7.33
N PHE A 42 29.46 -14.44 6.11
CA PHE A 42 29.33 -15.83 5.64
C PHE A 42 29.49 -15.93 4.12
N TRP A 43 29.76 -17.13 3.60
CA TRP A 43 29.97 -17.44 2.19
C TRP A 43 28.75 -18.11 1.58
N SER A 44 28.48 -17.86 0.31
CA SER A 44 27.47 -18.58 -0.48
C SER A 44 28.13 -19.42 -1.56
N LEU A 45 27.66 -20.66 -1.74
CA LEU A 45 28.19 -21.56 -2.78
C LEU A 45 27.72 -21.20 -4.19
N GLY A 46 26.61 -20.44 -4.31
CA GLY A 46 26.03 -20.05 -5.59
C GLY A 46 24.54 -19.81 -5.50
N ASN A 47 23.85 -19.86 -6.64
CA ASN A 47 22.41 -19.60 -6.76
C ASN A 47 21.77 -20.57 -7.76
N GLU A 48 20.69 -21.25 -7.35
CA GLU A 48 19.77 -22.03 -8.17
C GLU A 48 20.43 -22.99 -9.18
N ALA A 49 21.50 -23.69 -8.78
CA ALA A 49 22.28 -24.52 -9.69
C ALA A 49 22.18 -26.04 -9.40
N GLY A 50 21.17 -26.47 -8.64
CA GLY A 50 21.02 -27.84 -8.16
C GLY A 50 21.94 -28.16 -6.98
N PHE A 51 21.86 -29.36 -6.44
CA PHE A 51 22.73 -29.82 -5.34
C PHE A 51 23.30 -31.19 -5.64
N GLY A 52 24.62 -31.33 -5.42
CA GLY A 52 25.33 -32.59 -5.64
C GLY A 52 26.83 -32.49 -5.35
N PRO A 53 27.63 -33.49 -5.76
CA PRO A 53 29.03 -33.65 -5.38
C PRO A 53 29.92 -32.44 -5.65
N ASN A 54 29.62 -31.62 -6.67
CA ASN A 54 30.39 -30.42 -6.96
C ASN A 54 30.22 -29.35 -5.87
N PHE A 55 28.99 -29.18 -5.34
CA PHE A 55 28.71 -28.26 -4.24
C PHE A 55 29.22 -28.79 -2.90
N GLU A 56 29.11 -30.09 -2.65
CA GLU A 56 29.69 -30.72 -1.47
C GLU A 56 31.21 -30.52 -1.41
N ALA A 57 31.90 -30.68 -2.53
CA ALA A 57 33.34 -30.45 -2.61
C ALA A 57 33.68 -28.96 -2.35
N CYS A 58 32.91 -28.00 -2.90
CA CYS A 58 33.08 -26.59 -2.64
C CYS A 58 32.85 -26.24 -1.16
N TYR A 59 31.78 -26.78 -0.53
CA TYR A 59 31.52 -26.59 0.90
C TYR A 59 32.71 -27.06 1.75
N ARG A 60 33.19 -28.30 1.54
CA ARG A 60 34.33 -28.85 2.30
C ARG A 60 35.59 -28.02 2.10
N TRP A 61 35.86 -27.55 0.87
CA TRP A 61 37.00 -26.70 0.59
C TRP A 61 36.92 -25.37 1.34
N ILE A 62 35.76 -24.67 1.30
CA ILE A 62 35.59 -23.40 2.02
C ILE A 62 35.73 -23.59 3.52
N LYS A 63 35.09 -24.62 4.11
CA LYS A 63 35.18 -24.89 5.55
C LYS A 63 36.60 -25.23 6.01
N ASN A 64 37.43 -25.81 5.13
CA ASN A 64 38.85 -26.04 5.39
C ASN A 64 39.69 -24.77 5.28
N GLU A 65 39.41 -23.93 4.29
CA GLU A 65 40.15 -22.68 4.02
C GLU A 65 39.79 -21.57 5.00
N ASP A 66 38.47 -21.42 5.31
CA ASP A 66 37.93 -20.44 6.26
C ASP A 66 36.95 -21.08 7.22
N PRO A 67 37.42 -21.69 8.31
CA PRO A 67 36.56 -22.29 9.32
C PRO A 67 35.82 -21.26 10.18
N SER A 68 36.18 -19.97 10.08
CA SER A 68 35.64 -18.91 10.93
C SER A 68 34.26 -18.42 10.48
N ARG A 69 33.95 -18.55 9.19
CA ARG A 69 32.70 -18.07 8.60
C ARG A 69 31.75 -19.21 8.25
N ALA A 70 30.45 -18.95 8.41
CA ALA A 70 29.41 -19.88 7.99
C ALA A 70 29.34 -19.93 6.44
N VAL A 71 28.88 -21.07 5.92
CA VAL A 71 28.64 -21.30 4.49
C VAL A 71 27.17 -21.62 4.28
N GLN A 72 26.52 -20.95 3.35
CA GLN A 72 25.13 -21.16 3.01
C GLN A 72 24.93 -21.61 1.55
N TYR A 73 23.88 -22.41 1.31
CA TYR A 73 23.39 -22.71 -0.03
C TYR A 73 21.93 -23.21 0.03
N GLU A 74 21.05 -22.54 -0.73
CA GLU A 74 19.62 -22.79 -0.68
C GLU A 74 19.22 -24.18 -1.19
N GLN A 75 19.89 -24.69 -2.25
CA GLN A 75 19.60 -26.01 -2.81
C GLN A 75 20.13 -27.16 -1.95
N ALA A 76 20.86 -26.87 -0.88
CA ALA A 76 21.23 -27.88 0.11
C ALA A 76 20.05 -28.24 1.04
N HIS A 77 18.95 -27.47 1.00
CA HIS A 77 17.72 -27.75 1.77
C HIS A 77 17.98 -28.10 3.25
N GLY A 78 18.88 -27.36 3.90
CA GLY A 78 19.21 -27.53 5.31
C GLY A 78 20.04 -28.78 5.65
N ASN A 79 20.60 -29.52 4.69
CA ASN A 79 21.45 -30.69 4.94
C ASN A 79 22.82 -30.31 5.52
N GLU A 80 23.74 -31.28 5.73
CA GLU A 80 25.06 -31.08 6.35
C GLU A 80 26.01 -30.19 5.56
N PHE A 81 25.72 -29.84 4.29
CA PHE A 81 26.55 -28.98 3.43
C PHE A 81 26.04 -27.54 3.36
N THR A 82 25.35 -27.09 4.36
CA THR A 82 25.01 -25.68 4.60
C THR A 82 24.96 -25.43 6.11
N ASP A 83 25.52 -24.34 6.59
CA ASP A 83 25.47 -23.97 8.01
C ASP A 83 24.20 -23.19 8.36
N ILE A 84 23.48 -22.69 7.36
CA ILE A 84 22.26 -21.90 7.49
C ILE A 84 21.13 -22.59 6.70
N ASP A 85 19.95 -22.68 7.25
CA ASP A 85 18.75 -23.02 6.49
C ASP A 85 18.29 -21.77 5.74
N CYS A 86 18.41 -21.78 4.41
CA CYS A 86 18.24 -20.58 3.59
C CYS A 86 17.27 -20.82 2.43
N PRO A 87 15.96 -20.95 2.71
CA PRO A 87 14.96 -21.07 1.66
C PRO A 87 14.80 -19.77 0.86
N MET A 88 14.29 -19.90 -0.36
CA MET A 88 13.80 -18.77 -1.16
C MET A 88 12.30 -18.61 -1.03
N TYR A 89 11.84 -17.38 -0.78
CA TYR A 89 10.42 -16.99 -0.78
C TYR A 89 9.54 -17.89 0.09
N ALA A 90 10.05 -18.31 1.24
CA ALA A 90 9.25 -19.06 2.20
C ALA A 90 8.11 -18.19 2.74
N GLY A 91 6.88 -18.70 2.66
CA GLY A 91 5.71 -18.02 3.19
C GLY A 91 5.67 -18.01 4.73
N TYR A 92 4.79 -17.20 5.29
CA TYR A 92 4.65 -16.97 6.73
C TYR A 92 4.42 -18.26 7.53
N GLU A 93 3.62 -19.19 7.01
CA GLU A 93 3.35 -20.47 7.65
C GLU A 93 4.63 -21.33 7.77
N HIS A 94 5.47 -21.36 6.72
CA HIS A 94 6.75 -22.06 6.75
C HIS A 94 7.69 -21.44 7.79
N MET A 95 7.77 -20.10 7.79
CA MET A 95 8.58 -19.35 8.76
C MET A 95 8.13 -19.63 10.19
N GLU A 96 6.84 -19.56 10.46
CA GLU A 96 6.30 -19.83 11.80
C GLU A 96 6.53 -21.28 12.22
N LYS A 97 6.34 -22.24 11.31
CA LYS A 97 6.60 -23.67 11.58
C LYS A 97 8.07 -23.91 11.93
N TYR A 98 9.00 -23.29 11.19
CA TYR A 98 10.43 -23.38 11.51
C TYR A 98 10.75 -22.69 12.84
N GLY A 99 10.22 -21.50 13.06
CA GLY A 99 10.40 -20.73 14.29
C GLY A 99 9.98 -21.47 15.57
N LYS A 100 8.93 -22.29 15.49
CA LYS A 100 8.44 -23.13 16.60
C LYS A 100 9.31 -24.35 16.90
N ARG A 101 10.30 -24.68 16.07
CA ARG A 101 11.15 -25.84 16.28
C ARG A 101 12.12 -25.62 17.43
N THR A 102 12.11 -26.52 18.40
CA THR A 102 13.05 -26.55 19.52
C THR A 102 14.30 -27.40 19.22
N ASP A 103 14.26 -28.21 18.16
CA ASP A 103 15.32 -29.06 17.67
C ASP A 103 16.15 -28.46 16.54
N ALA A 104 15.84 -27.24 16.10
CA ALA A 104 16.54 -26.56 15.03
C ALA A 104 18.00 -26.29 15.43
N LYS A 105 18.94 -26.86 14.67
CA LYS A 105 20.39 -26.71 14.89
C LYS A 105 21.01 -25.58 14.08
N LYS A 106 20.25 -24.98 13.15
CA LYS A 106 20.69 -23.93 12.24
C LYS A 106 19.77 -22.74 12.35
N PRO A 107 20.25 -21.50 12.17
CA PRO A 107 19.36 -20.37 11.95
C PRO A 107 18.70 -20.50 10.58
N LEU A 108 17.49 -19.93 10.44
CA LEU A 108 16.87 -19.71 9.15
C LEU A 108 17.09 -18.26 8.74
N ILE A 109 17.68 -18.07 7.54
CA ILE A 109 17.81 -16.78 6.88
C ILE A 109 17.37 -16.98 5.43
N GLN A 110 16.29 -16.35 5.00
CA GLN A 110 15.86 -16.47 3.61
C GLN A 110 16.91 -15.84 2.69
N CYS A 111 17.50 -16.61 1.79
CA CYS A 111 18.48 -16.07 0.85
C CYS A 111 17.87 -15.17 -0.21
N GLU A 112 16.55 -15.32 -0.43
CA GLU A 112 15.69 -14.37 -1.12
C GLU A 112 14.32 -14.39 -0.47
N TYR A 113 13.75 -13.20 -0.22
CA TYR A 113 12.38 -13.05 0.25
C TYR A 113 11.79 -11.71 -0.19
N ALA A 114 10.50 -11.54 0.02
CA ALA A 114 9.82 -10.27 -0.16
C ALA A 114 10.16 -9.62 -1.53
N HIS A 115 9.77 -10.32 -2.62
CA HIS A 115 10.05 -9.90 -3.99
C HIS A 115 9.45 -8.52 -4.30
N ALA A 116 10.30 -7.54 -4.62
CA ALA A 116 9.95 -6.12 -4.62
C ALA A 116 9.53 -5.59 -6.00
N MET A 117 8.81 -6.39 -6.79
CA MET A 117 8.41 -6.05 -8.14
C MET A 117 7.23 -5.06 -8.17
N GLY A 118 7.43 -3.88 -8.76
CA GLY A 118 6.41 -2.86 -8.92
C GLY A 118 5.81 -2.41 -7.59
N ASN A 119 4.50 -2.18 -7.54
CA ASN A 119 3.77 -1.83 -6.33
C ASN A 119 3.55 -3.07 -5.45
N SER A 120 4.44 -3.28 -4.49
CA SER A 120 4.58 -4.52 -3.72
C SER A 120 4.94 -4.28 -2.24
N GLN A 121 5.52 -5.29 -1.56
CA GLN A 121 5.95 -5.27 -0.15
C GLN A 121 4.80 -5.16 0.86
N GLY A 122 3.59 -5.55 0.47
CA GLY A 122 2.48 -5.71 1.41
C GLY A 122 2.66 -6.95 2.29
N GLY A 123 2.46 -6.85 3.61
CA GLY A 123 2.68 -7.95 4.55
C GLY A 123 4.13 -8.10 5.01
N PHE A 124 4.98 -7.09 4.78
CA PHE A 124 6.36 -7.09 5.26
C PHE A 124 6.46 -7.11 6.79
N LYS A 125 5.49 -6.49 7.46
CA LYS A 125 5.31 -6.55 8.91
C LYS A 125 5.28 -7.99 9.44
N GLU A 126 4.47 -8.84 8.84
CA GLU A 126 4.24 -10.20 9.32
C GLU A 126 5.50 -11.05 9.25
N TYR A 127 6.39 -10.82 8.27
CA TYR A 127 7.72 -11.43 8.27
C TYR A 127 8.54 -10.99 9.48
N TRP A 128 8.58 -9.69 9.76
CA TRP A 128 9.41 -9.15 10.85
C TRP A 128 8.82 -9.42 12.23
N ASP A 129 7.51 -9.54 12.35
CA ASP A 129 6.87 -10.04 13.58
C ASP A 129 7.33 -11.48 13.89
N LEU A 130 7.39 -12.35 12.89
CA LEU A 130 7.90 -13.72 13.06
C LEU A 130 9.39 -13.76 13.37
N ILE A 131 10.20 -13.00 12.62
CA ILE A 131 11.65 -12.94 12.80
C ILE A 131 12.01 -12.48 14.22
N ARG A 132 11.33 -11.44 14.73
CA ARG A 132 11.56 -10.95 16.10
C ARG A 132 11.01 -11.88 17.19
N LYS A 133 9.99 -12.66 16.86
CA LYS A 133 9.35 -13.59 17.80
C LYS A 133 10.18 -14.85 18.09
N TYR A 134 10.88 -15.35 17.08
CA TYR A 134 11.57 -16.64 17.16
C TYR A 134 13.08 -16.48 16.97
N PRO A 135 13.92 -16.85 17.95
CA PRO A 135 15.36 -16.60 17.91
C PRO A 135 16.12 -17.40 16.84
N ASN A 136 15.53 -18.46 16.30
CA ASN A 136 16.08 -19.23 15.19
C ASN A 136 15.72 -18.68 13.81
N LEU A 137 14.89 -17.62 13.73
CA LEU A 137 14.65 -16.83 12.53
C LEU A 137 15.51 -15.56 12.60
N GLN A 138 16.38 -15.33 11.63
CA GLN A 138 17.36 -14.24 11.73
C GLN A 138 17.28 -13.21 10.59
N GLY A 139 16.28 -13.34 9.71
CA GLY A 139 16.04 -12.36 8.65
C GLY A 139 16.02 -12.97 7.26
N GLY A 140 16.36 -12.14 6.28
CA GLY A 140 16.40 -12.50 4.87
C GLY A 140 16.99 -11.40 4.02
N PHE A 141 17.24 -11.71 2.75
CA PHE A 141 17.72 -10.79 1.73
C PHE A 141 16.60 -10.52 0.73
N ILE A 142 16.16 -9.26 0.66
CA ILE A 142 15.09 -8.86 -0.27
C ILE A 142 15.61 -8.98 -1.71
N TRP A 143 14.83 -9.58 -2.58
CA TRP A 143 15.07 -9.56 -4.01
C TRP A 143 14.23 -8.46 -4.66
N ASP A 144 14.82 -7.31 -5.16
CA ASP A 144 16.23 -7.05 -4.92
C ASP A 144 16.42 -5.55 -4.55
N PHE A 145 17.61 -4.98 -4.68
CA PHE A 145 17.86 -3.62 -4.21
C PHE A 145 17.56 -2.56 -5.27
N VAL A 146 17.92 -2.79 -6.54
CA VAL A 146 17.81 -1.80 -7.63
C VAL A 146 17.05 -2.40 -8.81
N ASP A 147 16.02 -1.71 -9.31
CA ASP A 147 15.42 -2.05 -10.60
C ASP A 147 16.49 -2.09 -11.69
N GLN A 148 16.57 -3.18 -12.47
CA GLN A 148 17.67 -3.47 -13.39
C GLN A 148 17.43 -2.99 -14.81
N SER A 149 16.34 -2.25 -15.07
CA SER A 149 16.06 -1.64 -16.36
C SER A 149 17.00 -0.45 -16.65
N VAL A 150 17.07 -0.06 -17.92
CA VAL A 150 18.01 0.99 -18.39
C VAL A 150 17.26 2.16 -18.98
N ARG A 151 17.79 3.36 -18.81
CA ARG A 151 17.25 4.56 -19.46
C ARG A 151 17.28 4.43 -20.97
N TRP A 152 16.13 4.69 -21.61
CA TRP A 152 15.93 4.60 -23.04
C TRP A 152 14.98 5.68 -23.54
N LYS A 153 14.89 5.82 -24.84
CA LYS A 153 13.91 6.67 -25.50
C LYS A 153 12.70 5.84 -25.90
N GLY A 154 11.57 6.06 -25.25
CA GLY A 154 10.28 5.49 -25.59
C GLY A 154 9.59 6.24 -26.74
N LYS A 155 8.29 6.03 -26.87
CA LYS A 155 7.44 6.72 -27.83
C LYS A 155 7.51 8.23 -27.60
N ASP A 156 7.39 9.00 -28.66
CA ASP A 156 7.41 10.48 -28.63
C ASP A 156 8.68 11.08 -27.93
N GLY A 157 9.75 10.29 -27.82
CA GLY A 157 11.01 10.72 -27.20
C GLY A 157 10.98 10.80 -25.67
N VAL A 158 9.92 10.32 -25.02
CA VAL A 158 9.81 10.24 -23.56
C VAL A 158 10.90 9.34 -23.02
N THR A 159 11.50 9.71 -21.89
CA THR A 159 12.47 8.84 -21.20
C THR A 159 11.71 7.74 -20.46
N ILE A 160 12.06 6.48 -20.77
CA ILE A 160 11.54 5.29 -20.11
C ILE A 160 12.67 4.52 -19.45
N TYR A 161 12.34 3.56 -18.61
CA TYR A 161 13.23 2.51 -18.16
C TYR A 161 12.90 1.24 -18.96
N ALA A 162 13.77 0.91 -19.92
CA ALA A 162 13.58 -0.20 -20.83
C ALA A 162 13.95 -1.54 -20.19
N TYR A 163 13.16 -2.54 -20.45
CA TYR A 163 13.31 -3.90 -19.93
C TYR A 163 13.17 -4.95 -21.04
N GLY A 164 13.17 -6.22 -20.70
CA GLY A 164 13.10 -7.32 -21.66
C GLY A 164 11.93 -7.19 -22.65
N GLY A 165 12.22 -7.24 -23.95
CA GLY A 165 11.27 -7.02 -25.04
C GLY A 165 11.41 -5.66 -25.74
N ASP A 166 11.97 -4.63 -25.08
CA ASP A 166 12.16 -3.30 -25.67
C ASP A 166 13.28 -3.28 -26.71
N PHE A 167 14.32 -4.06 -26.49
CA PHE A 167 15.48 -4.11 -27.38
C PHE A 167 15.30 -5.06 -28.55
N ASN A 168 14.53 -6.12 -28.36
CA ASN A 168 14.24 -7.11 -29.39
C ASN A 168 12.92 -7.85 -29.08
N ARG A 169 11.90 -7.62 -29.90
CA ARG A 169 10.57 -8.24 -29.73
C ARG A 169 10.49 -9.70 -30.19
N TYR A 170 11.52 -10.22 -30.82
CA TYR A 170 11.51 -11.58 -31.39
C TYR A 170 12.13 -12.62 -30.43
N ASP A 171 12.97 -12.20 -29.52
CA ASP A 171 13.57 -13.08 -28.55
C ASP A 171 12.63 -13.34 -27.35
N ALA A 172 12.84 -14.49 -26.71
CA ALA A 172 12.14 -14.80 -25.48
C ALA A 172 12.47 -13.75 -24.39
N SER A 173 11.45 -13.28 -23.69
CA SER A 173 11.58 -12.24 -22.69
C SER A 173 10.66 -12.51 -21.51
N ASP A 174 11.15 -12.29 -20.30
CA ASP A 174 10.35 -12.26 -19.08
C ASP A 174 9.85 -10.82 -18.75
N LYS A 175 9.86 -9.93 -19.77
CA LYS A 175 9.42 -8.53 -19.67
C LYS A 175 10.13 -7.80 -18.52
N ASN A 176 9.36 -7.13 -17.64
CA ASN A 176 9.89 -6.37 -16.51
C ASN A 176 10.23 -7.23 -15.27
N PHE A 177 10.47 -8.53 -15.44
CA PHE A 177 10.86 -9.39 -14.31
C PHE A 177 12.26 -9.07 -13.75
N CYS A 178 12.99 -8.15 -14.38
CA CYS A 178 14.21 -7.55 -13.88
C CYS A 178 13.99 -6.28 -13.03
N ASP A 179 12.75 -5.80 -12.92
CA ASP A 179 12.38 -4.59 -12.19
C ASP A 179 11.70 -4.95 -10.86
N ASN A 180 12.52 -5.33 -9.91
CA ASN A 180 12.14 -5.81 -8.59
C ASN A 180 12.94 -5.12 -7.49
N GLY A 181 13.35 -3.88 -7.75
CA GLY A 181 14.17 -3.09 -6.85
C GLY A 181 13.39 -2.37 -5.75
N LEU A 182 14.02 -2.24 -4.58
CA LEU A 182 13.58 -1.30 -3.54
C LEU A 182 13.78 0.15 -3.98
N ILE A 183 14.68 0.39 -4.91
CA ILE A 183 14.97 1.69 -5.52
C ILE A 183 14.91 1.59 -7.04
N SER A 184 14.55 2.70 -7.67
CA SER A 184 14.51 2.83 -9.13
C SER A 184 15.90 2.68 -9.77
N PRO A 185 16.00 2.53 -11.11
CA PRO A 185 17.28 2.54 -11.81
C PRO A 185 18.12 3.81 -11.56
N ASP A 186 17.47 4.94 -11.26
CA ASP A 186 18.11 6.21 -10.93
C ASP A 186 18.48 6.35 -9.44
N ARG A 187 18.35 5.29 -8.66
CA ARG A 187 18.65 5.24 -7.22
C ARG A 187 17.70 6.09 -6.36
N VAL A 188 16.48 6.32 -6.84
CA VAL A 188 15.42 6.96 -6.08
C VAL A 188 14.62 5.88 -5.34
N PRO A 189 14.36 6.03 -4.03
CA PRO A 189 13.55 5.06 -3.29
C PRO A 189 12.16 4.88 -3.88
N ASN A 190 11.76 3.64 -4.12
CA ASN A 190 10.37 3.29 -4.40
C ASN A 190 9.52 3.41 -3.11
N PRO A 191 8.21 3.62 -3.19
CA PRO A 191 7.37 3.81 -1.99
C PRO A 191 7.51 2.70 -0.94
N HIS A 192 7.70 1.46 -1.36
CA HIS A 192 7.88 0.32 -0.48
C HIS A 192 9.25 0.29 0.24
N MET A 193 10.26 0.99 -0.26
CA MET A 193 11.56 1.11 0.45
C MET A 193 11.41 1.75 1.83
N TYR A 194 10.49 2.69 1.98
CA TYR A 194 10.23 3.35 3.27
C TYR A 194 9.63 2.39 4.29
N GLU A 195 8.75 1.48 3.87
CA GLU A 195 8.19 0.44 4.75
C GLU A 195 9.28 -0.54 5.22
N VAL A 196 10.18 -0.94 4.31
CA VAL A 196 11.36 -1.74 4.65
C VAL A 196 12.24 -1.01 5.66
N GLY A 197 12.51 0.28 5.45
CA GLY A 197 13.28 1.12 6.37
C GLY A 197 12.66 1.18 7.77
N TYR A 198 11.33 1.24 7.87
CA TYR A 198 10.63 1.21 9.13
C TYR A 198 10.85 -0.11 9.89
N PHE A 199 10.72 -1.26 9.22
CA PHE A 199 10.93 -2.55 9.88
C PHE A 199 12.41 -2.90 10.11
N TYR A 200 13.34 -2.22 9.44
CA TYR A 200 14.79 -2.36 9.66
C TYR A 200 15.36 -1.39 10.69
N GLN A 201 14.53 -0.55 11.32
CA GLN A 201 15.00 0.31 12.41
C GLN A 201 15.44 -0.51 13.62
N ASN A 202 16.42 0.00 14.36
CA ASN A 202 17.01 -0.69 15.53
C ASN A 202 16.62 -0.06 16.86
N ILE A 203 15.68 0.88 16.87
CA ILE A 203 15.15 1.50 18.09
C ILE A 203 13.63 1.40 18.02
N TRP A 204 13.02 0.79 19.01
CA TRP A 204 11.59 0.54 19.06
C TRP A 204 10.97 1.19 20.28
N THR A 205 9.85 1.83 20.09
CA THR A 205 9.04 2.32 21.20
C THR A 205 7.83 1.40 21.38
N THR A 206 7.48 1.09 22.61
CA THR A 206 6.26 0.37 22.95
C THR A 206 5.50 1.07 24.06
N PRO A 207 4.16 0.94 24.14
CA PRO A 207 3.39 1.50 25.23
C PRO A 207 3.81 0.93 26.59
N ALA A 208 3.96 1.80 27.62
CA ALA A 208 4.04 1.40 29.02
C ALA A 208 2.79 1.88 29.77
N ASP A 209 2.64 3.19 29.95
CA ASP A 209 1.42 3.84 30.41
C ASP A 209 1.21 5.13 29.61
N LEU A 210 0.60 4.98 28.45
CA LEU A 210 0.40 6.11 27.53
C LEU A 210 -0.46 7.23 28.13
N LYS A 211 -1.42 6.90 29.00
CA LYS A 211 -2.26 7.93 29.66
C LYS A 211 -1.43 8.87 30.52
N ASN A 212 -0.38 8.33 31.12
CA ASN A 212 0.57 9.09 31.93
C ASN A 212 1.82 9.50 31.13
N GLY A 213 1.90 9.24 29.84
CA GLY A 213 3.03 9.58 28.97
C GLY A 213 4.25 8.69 29.19
N GLU A 214 4.07 7.44 29.63
CA GLU A 214 5.18 6.50 29.79
C GLU A 214 5.27 5.57 28.58
N VAL A 215 6.48 5.47 28.04
CA VAL A 215 6.83 4.58 26.93
C VAL A 215 8.06 3.74 27.30
N ASN A 216 8.15 2.55 26.72
CA ASN A 216 9.36 1.76 26.77
C ASN A 216 10.16 2.00 25.51
N VAL A 217 11.45 2.25 25.63
CA VAL A 217 12.41 2.38 24.53
C VAL A 217 13.29 1.13 24.53
N TYR A 218 13.18 0.32 23.50
CA TYR A 218 13.99 -0.87 23.29
C TYR A 218 15.11 -0.59 22.29
N ASN A 219 16.35 -0.88 22.69
CA ASN A 219 17.53 -0.82 21.84
C ASN A 219 17.79 -2.20 21.22
N GLU A 220 17.44 -2.38 19.94
CA GLU A 220 17.65 -3.63 19.20
C GLU A 220 19.09 -3.78 18.66
N ASN A 221 19.96 -2.75 18.82
CA ASN A 221 21.37 -2.88 18.46
C ASN A 221 22.08 -3.91 19.36
N PHE A 222 23.06 -4.64 18.80
CA PHE A 222 23.87 -5.61 19.54
C PHE A 222 25.12 -5.01 20.18
N PHE A 223 25.67 -3.94 19.60
CA PHE A 223 27.00 -3.44 19.94
C PHE A 223 27.02 -1.93 20.28
N ARG A 224 25.87 -1.29 20.28
CA ARG A 224 25.77 0.16 20.40
C ARG A 224 24.65 0.55 21.37
N ASP A 225 24.95 1.42 22.32
CA ASP A 225 23.96 2.07 23.15
C ASP A 225 23.25 3.22 22.41
N LEU A 226 22.28 3.86 23.06
CA LEU A 226 21.51 4.95 22.46
C LEU A 226 22.04 6.34 22.80
N SER A 227 23.23 6.50 23.39
CA SER A 227 23.81 7.79 23.78
C SER A 227 24.06 8.74 22.59
N ALA A 228 24.25 8.18 21.39
CA ALA A 228 24.43 8.95 20.15
C ALA A 228 23.15 9.54 19.57
N TYR A 229 21.99 9.24 20.18
CA TYR A 229 20.68 9.68 19.71
C TYR A 229 19.99 10.56 20.75
N TYR A 230 19.04 11.37 20.27
CA TYR A 230 18.00 12.00 21.08
C TYR A 230 16.62 11.61 20.55
N MET A 231 15.58 11.73 21.37
CA MET A 231 14.22 11.44 21.00
C MET A 231 13.39 12.72 20.99
N ASP A 232 12.91 13.11 19.80
CA ASP A 232 11.85 14.11 19.67
C ASP A 232 10.49 13.43 19.81
N TRP A 233 9.53 14.12 20.45
CA TRP A 233 8.16 13.66 20.52
C TRP A 233 7.17 14.79 20.25
N GLU A 234 6.02 14.44 19.69
CA GLU A 234 4.94 15.35 19.35
C GLU A 234 3.60 14.75 19.77
N VAL A 235 2.75 15.56 20.38
CA VAL A 235 1.35 15.21 20.63
C VAL A 235 0.48 15.93 19.62
N LEU A 236 -0.39 15.17 18.94
CA LEU A 236 -1.32 15.70 17.96
C LEU A 236 -2.76 15.55 18.45
N ALA A 237 -3.58 16.55 18.16
CA ALA A 237 -5.03 16.50 18.34
C ALA A 237 -5.71 16.66 16.98
N ASN A 238 -6.49 15.67 16.55
CA ASN A 238 -7.08 15.60 15.20
C ASN A 238 -6.04 15.90 14.10
N GLY A 239 -4.85 15.32 14.21
CA GLY A 239 -3.74 15.48 13.26
C GLY A 239 -2.92 16.77 13.38
N LYS A 240 -3.34 17.76 14.19
CA LYS A 240 -2.63 19.02 14.40
C LYS A 240 -1.67 18.89 15.59
N VAL A 241 -0.38 19.18 15.39
CA VAL A 241 0.62 19.21 16.47
C VAL A 241 0.26 20.31 17.45
N ILE A 242 0.12 19.95 18.73
CA ILE A 242 -0.26 20.87 19.82
C ILE A 242 0.78 20.93 20.92
N ARG A 243 1.68 19.97 21.01
CA ARG A 243 2.76 19.94 21.98
C ARG A 243 3.93 19.15 21.43
N THR A 244 5.14 19.61 21.73
CA THR A 244 6.40 18.96 21.37
C THR A 244 7.32 18.91 22.56
N GLY A 245 8.29 18.02 22.51
CA GLY A 245 9.37 17.98 23.48
C GLY A 245 10.50 17.07 23.03
N ARG A 246 11.54 17.03 23.83
CA ARG A 246 12.74 16.26 23.54
C ARG A 246 13.28 15.56 24.79
N VAL A 247 13.83 14.37 24.58
CA VAL A 247 14.67 13.66 25.54
C VAL A 247 16.07 13.61 24.97
N GLU A 248 16.99 14.38 25.55
CA GLU A 248 18.36 14.53 25.03
C GLU A 248 19.23 13.29 25.31
N ASP A 249 19.05 12.69 26.47
CA ASP A 249 19.88 11.59 26.93
C ASP A 249 19.09 10.30 27.00
N LEU A 250 19.50 9.34 26.19
CA LEU A 250 18.97 7.99 26.12
C LEU A 250 20.06 7.01 26.59
N ASP A 251 20.02 6.66 27.86
CA ASP A 251 20.92 5.66 28.44
C ASP A 251 20.27 4.27 28.35
N VAL A 252 20.37 3.66 27.17
CA VAL A 252 19.81 2.32 26.90
C VAL A 252 20.88 1.47 26.25
N ALA A 253 21.42 0.52 27.02
CA ALA A 253 22.43 -0.41 26.56
C ALA A 253 21.91 -1.33 25.44
N PRO A 254 22.79 -1.97 24.64
CA PRO A 254 22.41 -2.94 23.61
C PRO A 254 21.48 -4.03 24.18
N GLN A 255 20.43 -4.36 23.41
CA GLN A 255 19.45 -5.41 23.76
C GLN A 255 18.69 -5.15 25.08
N GLN A 256 18.65 -3.90 25.55
CA GLN A 256 17.95 -3.52 26.77
C GLN A 256 16.77 -2.59 26.49
N THR A 257 15.89 -2.50 27.47
CA THR A 257 14.71 -1.61 27.45
C THR A 257 14.79 -0.64 28.62
N ALA A 258 14.56 0.64 28.36
CA ALA A 258 14.38 1.65 29.40
C ALA A 258 12.99 2.27 29.34
N LYS A 259 12.42 2.60 30.50
CA LYS A 259 11.19 3.35 30.60
C LYS A 259 11.48 4.84 30.52
N VAL A 260 10.79 5.56 29.65
CA VAL A 260 10.93 7.01 29.46
C VAL A 260 9.59 7.68 29.75
N LYS A 261 9.65 8.79 30.51
CA LYS A 261 8.50 9.62 30.84
C LYS A 261 8.46 10.86 29.97
N LEU A 262 7.35 11.05 29.26
CA LEU A 262 7.09 12.21 28.39
C LEU A 262 6.05 13.11 29.03
N ASN A 263 6.25 14.43 28.98
CA ASN A 263 5.28 15.39 29.50
C ASN A 263 4.19 15.70 28.45
N ILE A 264 3.40 14.70 28.11
CA ILE A 264 2.37 14.79 27.07
C ILE A 264 1.16 15.66 27.47
N GLY A 265 0.99 15.95 28.77
CA GLY A 265 -0.16 16.68 29.30
C GLY A 265 -1.45 15.86 29.34
N LYS A 266 -2.56 16.55 29.61
CA LYS A 266 -3.88 15.93 29.65
C LYS A 266 -4.48 15.91 28.25
N THR A 267 -5.13 14.81 27.89
CA THR A 267 -5.92 14.63 26.67
C THR A 267 -7.42 14.74 27.01
N CYS A 268 -8.26 15.13 26.04
CA CYS A 268 -9.72 15.10 26.19
C CYS A 268 -10.30 13.99 25.28
N GLU A 269 -11.44 13.44 25.64
CA GLU A 269 -12.11 12.40 24.87
C GLU A 269 -12.84 12.90 23.61
N CYS A 270 -12.85 14.22 23.39
CA CYS A 270 -13.58 14.86 22.29
C CYS A 270 -12.83 14.84 20.95
N LYS A 271 -11.52 14.49 20.95
CA LYS A 271 -10.65 14.50 19.75
C LYS A 271 -9.86 13.19 19.67
N GLU A 272 -9.42 12.84 18.47
CA GLU A 272 -8.37 11.84 18.30
C GLU A 272 -7.03 12.43 18.77
N TRP A 273 -6.32 11.71 19.61
CA TRP A 273 -5.01 12.12 20.12
C TRP A 273 -3.95 11.10 19.75
N LEU A 274 -2.86 11.59 19.19
CA LEU A 274 -1.73 10.78 18.74
C LEU A 274 -0.45 11.25 19.42
N LEU A 275 0.49 10.32 19.60
CA LEU A 275 1.85 10.57 20.06
C LEU A 275 2.81 10.08 18.97
N ASN A 276 3.59 10.97 18.40
CA ASN A 276 4.73 10.65 17.54
C ASN A 276 6.01 10.65 18.34
N VAL A 277 6.89 9.70 18.10
CA VAL A 277 8.26 9.70 18.59
C VAL A 277 9.23 9.50 17.43
N LYS A 278 10.37 10.20 17.46
CA LYS A 278 11.41 10.12 16.41
C LYS A 278 12.78 10.14 17.06
N TYR A 279 13.62 9.17 16.71
CA TYR A 279 15.00 9.10 17.20
C TYR A 279 15.94 9.68 16.15
N ARG A 280 16.78 10.62 16.58
CA ARG A 280 17.65 11.38 15.70
C ARG A 280 19.10 11.31 16.13
N LEU A 281 20.00 11.32 15.14
CA LEU A 281 21.44 11.42 15.39
C LEU A 281 21.81 12.76 16.04
N LYS A 282 22.57 12.73 17.14
CA LYS A 282 23.17 13.94 17.75
C LYS A 282 24.23 14.54 16.83
N ASN A 283 25.04 13.70 16.22
CA ASN A 283 26.14 14.10 15.34
C ASN A 283 26.02 13.44 13.96
N ARG A 284 26.75 13.96 12.99
CA ARG A 284 26.87 13.34 11.67
C ARG A 284 27.52 11.95 11.78
N GLU A 285 26.98 10.96 11.08
CA GLU A 285 27.54 9.62 10.98
C GLU A 285 27.62 9.20 9.50
N GLY A 286 28.83 9.08 8.98
CA GLY A 286 29.06 8.77 7.57
C GLY A 286 28.36 9.77 6.65
N LEU A 287 27.40 9.28 5.87
CA LEU A 287 26.61 10.11 4.95
C LEU A 287 25.36 10.72 5.62
N LEU A 288 24.98 10.26 6.81
CA LEU A 288 23.79 10.75 7.51
C LEU A 288 24.12 12.03 8.30
N PRO A 289 23.40 13.13 8.08
CA PRO A 289 23.65 14.38 8.79
C PRO A 289 23.17 14.30 10.25
N ALA A 290 23.68 15.20 11.09
CA ALA A 290 23.10 15.42 12.42
C ALA A 290 21.60 15.77 12.29
N GLY A 291 20.77 15.26 13.22
CA GLY A 291 19.32 15.42 13.19
C GLY A 291 18.59 14.44 12.23
N TYR A 292 19.30 13.57 11.50
CA TYR A 292 18.65 12.55 10.69
C TYR A 292 17.86 11.57 11.56
N ALA A 293 16.59 11.32 11.20
CA ALA A 293 15.73 10.40 11.92
C ALA A 293 16.04 8.95 11.51
N VAL A 294 16.49 8.14 12.46
CA VAL A 294 16.86 6.73 12.24
C VAL A 294 15.77 5.75 12.64
N ALA A 295 14.82 6.19 13.47
CA ALA A 295 13.68 5.39 13.88
C ALA A 295 12.50 6.29 14.28
N LYS A 296 11.29 5.74 14.22
CA LYS A 296 10.07 6.44 14.61
C LYS A 296 8.97 5.46 14.98
N ASP A 297 8.03 5.92 15.80
CA ASP A 297 6.77 5.23 16.10
C ASP A 297 5.65 6.24 16.31
N GLN A 298 4.40 5.82 16.05
CA GLN A 298 3.20 6.59 16.33
C GLN A 298 2.23 5.78 17.18
N PHE A 299 1.66 6.39 18.21
CA PHE A 299 0.69 5.75 19.12
C PHE A 299 -0.62 6.52 19.19
N VAL A 300 -1.72 5.79 19.33
CA VAL A 300 -3.02 6.35 19.60
C VAL A 300 -3.18 6.53 21.11
N LEU A 301 -3.27 7.78 21.56
CA LEU A 301 -3.56 8.13 22.95
C LEU A 301 -5.05 8.13 23.25
N ASN A 302 -5.85 8.59 22.28
CA ASN A 302 -7.31 8.54 22.29
C ASN A 302 -7.80 8.24 20.86
N PRO A 303 -8.66 7.23 20.66
CA PRO A 303 -9.06 6.78 19.32
C PRO A 303 -9.96 7.80 18.61
N TYR A 304 -9.93 7.76 17.28
CA TYR A 304 -10.83 8.47 16.42
C TYR A 304 -12.28 8.01 16.66
N LYS A 305 -13.18 8.99 16.68
CA LYS A 305 -14.63 8.76 16.68
C LYS A 305 -15.17 9.28 15.36
N ALA A 306 -15.72 8.39 14.55
CA ALA A 306 -16.32 8.77 13.29
C ALA A 306 -17.51 9.74 13.54
N PRO A 307 -17.71 10.71 12.64
CA PRO A 307 -18.85 11.62 12.75
C PRO A 307 -20.18 10.89 12.55
N SER A 308 -21.26 11.47 13.03
CA SER A 308 -22.59 10.99 12.68
C SER A 308 -22.83 11.09 11.18
N MET A 309 -23.36 10.04 10.58
CA MET A 309 -23.77 10.03 9.17
C MET A 309 -25.17 10.62 8.96
N GLU A 310 -25.70 11.35 9.92
CA GLU A 310 -26.94 12.12 9.76
C GLU A 310 -26.65 13.46 9.07
N LEU A 311 -27.27 13.67 7.92
CA LEU A 311 -27.26 14.99 7.29
C LEU A 311 -28.19 15.93 8.06
N LYS A 312 -27.61 16.93 8.71
CA LYS A 312 -28.39 18.00 9.34
C LYS A 312 -28.76 19.04 8.30
N ASN A 313 -30.03 19.45 8.29
CA ASN A 313 -30.41 20.69 7.64
C ASN A 313 -29.93 21.84 8.54
N THR A 314 -29.27 22.83 7.96
CA THR A 314 -28.90 24.03 8.73
C THR A 314 -30.19 24.81 8.98
N GLU A 315 -30.59 24.95 10.26
CA GLU A 315 -31.59 25.90 10.66
C GLU A 315 -31.01 27.31 10.50
N SER A 316 -31.53 28.06 9.54
CA SER A 316 -31.35 29.50 9.59
C SER A 316 -32.35 30.04 10.63
N VAL A 317 -31.88 30.87 11.54
CA VAL A 317 -32.61 31.34 12.72
C VAL A 317 -33.95 32.05 12.44
N ASN A 318 -34.34 32.26 11.17
CA ASN A 318 -35.54 32.95 10.79
C ASN A 318 -36.18 32.57 9.43
N VAL A 319 -35.83 31.43 8.82
CA VAL A 319 -36.45 31.00 7.55
C VAL A 319 -36.88 29.54 7.66
N ALA A 320 -38.11 29.25 7.26
CA ALA A 320 -38.60 27.89 7.12
C ALA A 320 -37.58 27.07 6.33
N THR A 321 -37.17 25.90 6.85
CA THR A 321 -36.14 25.06 6.21
C THR A 321 -36.64 24.67 4.82
N VAL A 322 -36.01 25.23 3.79
CA VAL A 322 -36.37 25.00 2.39
C VAL A 322 -35.98 23.57 2.01
N VAL A 323 -36.97 22.78 1.61
CA VAL A 323 -36.77 21.44 1.04
C VAL A 323 -36.22 21.60 -0.38
N PRO A 324 -35.20 20.83 -0.80
CA PRO A 324 -34.74 20.85 -2.20
C PRO A 324 -35.91 20.52 -3.15
N GLN A 325 -36.03 21.25 -4.25
CA GLN A 325 -37.09 21.07 -5.24
C GLN A 325 -36.69 19.99 -6.24
N VAL A 326 -37.61 19.08 -6.52
CA VAL A 326 -37.41 17.99 -7.49
C VAL A 326 -38.16 18.31 -8.77
N GLN A 327 -37.46 18.20 -9.91
CA GLN A 327 -38.05 18.30 -11.26
C GLN A 327 -37.93 16.92 -11.93
N GLU A 328 -39.07 16.34 -12.27
CA GLU A 328 -39.18 14.98 -12.79
C GLU A 328 -39.63 14.93 -14.26
N ASN A 329 -40.02 16.07 -14.82
CA ASN A 329 -40.57 16.19 -16.17
C ASN A 329 -39.50 16.03 -17.30
N ASP A 330 -38.23 15.95 -16.98
CA ASP A 330 -37.19 15.57 -17.92
C ASP A 330 -37.23 14.04 -18.15
N TRP A 331 -37.17 13.61 -19.40
CA TRP A 331 -37.26 12.20 -19.76
C TRP A 331 -36.01 11.39 -19.35
N ARG A 332 -34.87 12.07 -19.23
CA ARG A 332 -33.57 11.44 -18.92
C ARG A 332 -33.15 11.68 -17.47
N TYR A 333 -33.36 12.87 -16.93
CA TYR A 333 -32.81 13.27 -15.64
C TYR A 333 -33.87 13.51 -14.58
N LEU A 334 -33.57 13.06 -13.36
CA LEU A 334 -34.16 13.55 -12.13
C LEU A 334 -33.30 14.71 -11.64
N ILE A 335 -33.87 15.93 -11.54
CA ILE A 335 -33.13 17.12 -11.17
C ILE A 335 -33.52 17.54 -9.76
N VAL A 336 -32.52 17.72 -8.87
CA VAL A 336 -32.72 18.20 -7.50
C VAL A 336 -32.05 19.55 -7.36
N ASN A 337 -32.84 20.60 -7.14
CA ASN A 337 -32.38 21.97 -7.01
C ASN A 337 -32.51 22.47 -5.58
N GLY A 338 -31.51 23.15 -5.08
CA GLY A 338 -31.57 24.02 -3.90
C GLY A 338 -31.30 25.47 -4.26
N GLU A 339 -31.10 26.31 -3.24
CA GLU A 339 -30.83 27.75 -3.44
C GLU A 339 -29.55 27.98 -4.28
N ASN A 340 -28.49 27.21 -4.01
CA ASN A 340 -27.18 27.40 -4.62
C ASN A 340 -26.59 26.08 -5.17
N PHE A 341 -27.41 25.07 -5.44
CA PHE A 341 -26.94 23.82 -6.02
C PHE A 341 -27.93 23.21 -7.00
N ARG A 342 -27.40 22.44 -7.92
CA ARG A 342 -28.15 21.59 -8.85
C ARG A 342 -27.47 20.23 -8.95
N LEU A 343 -28.24 19.18 -8.68
CA LEU A 343 -27.84 17.77 -8.85
C LEU A 343 -28.71 17.14 -9.94
N GLU A 344 -28.13 16.26 -10.73
CA GLU A 344 -28.85 15.50 -11.75
C GLU A 344 -28.54 14.01 -11.61
N PHE A 345 -29.57 13.18 -11.61
CA PHE A 345 -29.47 11.72 -11.62
C PHE A 345 -29.96 11.20 -12.97
N ASP A 346 -29.15 10.44 -13.67
CA ASP A 346 -29.56 9.79 -14.93
C ASP A 346 -30.49 8.62 -14.60
N LYS A 347 -31.75 8.69 -15.06
CA LYS A 347 -32.77 7.68 -14.79
C LYS A 347 -32.50 6.32 -15.45
N HIS A 348 -31.61 6.25 -16.43
CA HIS A 348 -31.24 5.01 -17.12
C HIS A 348 -30.14 4.25 -16.38
N SER A 349 -29.17 4.97 -15.81
CA SER A 349 -28.09 4.38 -15.03
C SER A 349 -28.37 4.38 -13.52
N GLY A 350 -29.20 5.28 -13.03
CA GLY A 350 -29.48 5.49 -11.60
C GLY A 350 -28.37 6.24 -10.87
N TYR A 351 -27.34 6.74 -11.57
CA TYR A 351 -26.18 7.40 -10.97
C TYR A 351 -26.36 8.91 -10.89
N LEU A 352 -25.72 9.54 -9.90
CA LEU A 352 -25.48 10.97 -9.88
C LEU A 352 -24.58 11.31 -11.07
N SER A 353 -25.05 12.14 -12.00
CA SER A 353 -24.41 12.52 -13.27
C SER A 353 -24.05 13.99 -13.38
N ARG A 354 -24.48 14.81 -12.43
CA ARG A 354 -24.08 16.22 -12.33
C ARG A 354 -24.11 16.69 -10.89
N TYR A 355 -23.12 17.46 -10.52
CA TYR A 355 -23.04 18.07 -9.21
C TYR A 355 -22.50 19.51 -9.36
N ASN A 356 -23.42 20.47 -9.42
CA ASN A 356 -23.09 21.89 -9.49
C ASN A 356 -23.39 22.57 -8.16
N VAL A 357 -22.47 23.39 -7.66
CA VAL A 357 -22.68 24.19 -6.46
C VAL A 357 -22.19 25.61 -6.71
N ALA A 358 -23.08 26.58 -6.56
CA ALA A 358 -22.81 28.01 -6.77
C ALA A 358 -22.08 28.29 -8.09
N GLY A 359 -22.51 27.62 -9.15
CA GLY A 359 -21.96 27.77 -10.51
C GLY A 359 -20.66 27.02 -10.79
N VAL A 360 -20.15 26.18 -9.82
CA VAL A 360 -18.97 25.33 -10.03
C VAL A 360 -19.41 23.91 -10.25
N GLU A 361 -19.03 23.34 -11.39
CA GLU A 361 -19.21 21.91 -11.67
C GLU A 361 -18.17 21.09 -10.90
N MET A 362 -18.65 20.18 -10.06
CA MET A 362 -17.81 19.26 -9.28
C MET A 362 -17.52 17.97 -10.03
N MET A 363 -18.25 17.69 -11.08
CA MET A 363 -18.08 16.51 -11.94
C MET A 363 -17.73 16.95 -13.35
N ASN A 364 -16.91 16.16 -14.03
CA ASN A 364 -16.57 16.38 -15.42
C ASN A 364 -17.81 16.09 -16.32
N GLU A 365 -17.80 16.62 -17.55
CA GLU A 365 -18.86 16.34 -18.52
C GLU A 365 -18.95 14.81 -18.76
N ASP A 366 -20.16 14.29 -18.84
CA ASP A 366 -20.46 12.85 -18.97
C ASP A 366 -19.95 11.93 -17.83
N ALA A 367 -19.36 12.49 -16.78
CA ALA A 367 -18.96 11.72 -15.62
C ALA A 367 -20.15 11.30 -14.75
N VAL A 368 -19.99 10.21 -14.01
CA VAL A 368 -20.95 9.73 -13.02
C VAL A 368 -20.24 9.34 -11.74
N LEU A 369 -20.96 9.41 -10.61
CA LEU A 369 -20.52 8.78 -9.38
C LEU A 369 -20.92 7.29 -9.45
N ALA A 370 -19.97 6.44 -9.80
CA ALA A 370 -20.23 5.01 -10.08
C ALA A 370 -19.59 4.08 -9.05
N PRO A 371 -20.19 2.91 -8.79
CA PRO A 371 -19.55 1.84 -8.03
C PRO A 371 -18.23 1.39 -8.65
N ASN A 372 -17.23 1.13 -7.81
CA ASN A 372 -15.92 0.67 -8.23
C ASN A 372 -15.48 -0.55 -7.43
N PHE A 373 -15.17 -1.65 -8.14
CA PHE A 373 -14.72 -2.92 -7.57
C PHE A 373 -13.35 -3.34 -8.11
N TRP A 374 -12.73 -2.49 -8.96
CA TRP A 374 -11.55 -2.81 -9.73
C TRP A 374 -10.38 -1.86 -9.45
N ARG A 375 -9.16 -2.36 -9.58
CA ARG A 375 -7.93 -1.56 -9.66
C ARG A 375 -7.13 -1.93 -10.91
N ALA A 376 -6.25 -1.06 -11.34
CA ALA A 376 -5.23 -1.43 -12.32
C ALA A 376 -4.33 -2.50 -11.70
N PRO A 377 -4.24 -3.73 -12.27
CA PRO A 377 -3.53 -4.82 -11.63
C PRO A 377 -2.05 -4.51 -11.41
N THR A 378 -1.56 -4.83 -10.22
CA THR A 378 -0.13 -4.72 -9.90
C THR A 378 0.66 -5.87 -10.54
N ASP A 379 2.00 -5.78 -10.52
CA ASP A 379 2.84 -6.88 -10.98
C ASP A 379 2.58 -8.18 -10.21
N ASN A 380 2.30 -8.09 -8.91
CA ASN A 380 1.91 -9.24 -8.09
C ASN A 380 0.53 -9.80 -8.49
N ASP A 381 -0.43 -8.93 -8.81
CA ASP A 381 -1.74 -9.37 -9.30
C ASP A 381 -1.62 -10.15 -10.61
N PHE A 382 -0.82 -9.65 -11.56
CA PHE A 382 -0.53 -10.35 -12.81
C PHE A 382 0.16 -11.69 -12.56
N GLY A 383 1.16 -11.72 -11.68
CA GLY A 383 1.88 -12.94 -11.33
C GLY A 383 1.00 -14.02 -10.70
N ALA A 384 0.00 -13.62 -9.94
CA ALA A 384 -1.00 -14.51 -9.35
C ALA A 384 -2.21 -14.79 -10.27
N GLY A 385 -2.27 -14.13 -11.43
CA GLY A 385 -3.38 -14.25 -12.39
C GLY A 385 -4.69 -13.64 -11.88
N LEU A 386 -4.61 -12.64 -10.98
CA LEU A 386 -5.80 -12.05 -10.35
C LEU A 386 -6.62 -11.21 -11.33
N GLN A 387 -6.00 -10.56 -12.32
CA GLN A 387 -6.69 -9.84 -13.38
C GLN A 387 -7.65 -10.75 -14.17
N GLN A 388 -7.34 -12.03 -14.27
CA GLN A 388 -8.20 -13.04 -14.91
C GLN A 388 -9.20 -13.63 -13.91
N LYS A 389 -8.72 -14.04 -12.73
CA LYS A 389 -9.55 -14.67 -11.69
C LYS A 389 -10.64 -13.74 -11.17
N PHE A 390 -10.39 -12.42 -11.13
CA PHE A 390 -11.33 -11.42 -10.63
C PHE A 390 -12.03 -10.63 -11.75
N ALA A 391 -11.89 -11.04 -13.02
CA ALA A 391 -12.40 -10.32 -14.19
C ALA A 391 -13.89 -10.00 -14.13
N ALA A 392 -14.70 -10.83 -13.44
CA ALA A 392 -16.11 -10.57 -13.23
C ALA A 392 -16.38 -9.25 -12.47
N TRP A 393 -15.45 -8.81 -11.62
CA TRP A 393 -15.57 -7.56 -10.87
C TRP A 393 -15.21 -6.31 -11.69
N LYS A 394 -14.45 -6.45 -12.78
CA LYS A 394 -14.23 -5.36 -13.73
C LYS A 394 -15.52 -4.98 -14.46
N ASN A 395 -16.37 -5.96 -14.70
CA ASN A 395 -17.72 -5.76 -15.24
C ASN A 395 -18.71 -6.66 -14.47
N PRO A 396 -19.21 -6.23 -13.31
CA PRO A 396 -20.10 -7.06 -12.50
C PRO A 396 -21.50 -7.26 -13.09
N GLY A 397 -21.78 -6.68 -14.27
CA GLY A 397 -23.05 -6.81 -14.96
C GLY A 397 -24.16 -6.00 -14.29
N LEU A 398 -23.85 -4.79 -13.82
CA LEU A 398 -24.79 -3.86 -13.21
C LEU A 398 -25.95 -3.55 -14.16
N LYS A 399 -27.16 -3.88 -13.75
CA LYS A 399 -28.40 -3.57 -14.47
C LYS A 399 -29.38 -2.93 -13.52
N LEU A 400 -29.74 -1.66 -13.78
CA LEU A 400 -30.75 -0.96 -13.01
C LEU A 400 -32.09 -1.70 -13.06
N THR A 401 -32.67 -1.99 -11.91
CA THR A 401 -33.96 -2.69 -11.75
C THR A 401 -35.03 -1.81 -11.15
N SER A 402 -34.62 -0.79 -10.37
CA SER A 402 -35.54 0.16 -9.73
C SER A 402 -34.84 1.51 -9.57
N PHE A 403 -35.55 2.59 -9.88
CA PHE A 403 -35.15 3.96 -9.60
C PHE A 403 -36.34 4.74 -9.04
N LYS A 404 -36.20 5.21 -7.80
CA LYS A 404 -37.26 5.90 -7.06
C LYS A 404 -36.71 7.06 -6.27
N TRP A 405 -37.53 8.04 -6.03
CA TRP A 405 -37.20 9.13 -5.13
C TRP A 405 -38.40 9.46 -4.22
N GLU A 406 -38.10 10.08 -3.09
CA GLU A 406 -39.12 10.57 -2.14
C GLU A 406 -38.56 11.74 -1.33
N THR A 407 -39.44 12.52 -0.74
CA THR A 407 -39.08 13.53 0.26
C THR A 407 -39.23 12.93 1.66
N VAL A 408 -38.11 12.90 2.41
CA VAL A 408 -38.11 12.42 3.80
C VAL A 408 -37.74 13.58 4.72
N GLY A 409 -38.73 14.07 5.47
CA GLY A 409 -38.58 15.30 6.23
C GLY A 409 -38.26 16.49 5.29
N ASN A 410 -37.13 17.15 5.52
CA ASN A 410 -36.67 18.27 4.71
C ASN A 410 -35.53 17.89 3.75
N GLN A 411 -35.43 16.63 3.35
CA GLN A 411 -34.38 16.07 2.49
C GLN A 411 -35.02 15.32 1.33
N VAL A 412 -34.28 15.21 0.23
CA VAL A 412 -34.64 14.37 -0.91
C VAL A 412 -33.82 13.07 -0.84
N GLN A 413 -34.48 11.94 -0.93
CA GLN A 413 -33.87 10.64 -1.01
C GLN A 413 -34.08 10.04 -2.39
N VAL A 414 -32.99 9.57 -3.01
CA VAL A 414 -33.00 8.85 -4.29
C VAL A 414 -32.46 7.46 -4.06
N ASN A 415 -33.19 6.44 -4.52
CA ASN A 415 -32.82 5.04 -4.39
C ASN A 415 -32.69 4.39 -5.78
N ALA A 416 -31.58 3.72 -6.02
CA ALA A 416 -31.33 2.95 -7.23
C ALA A 416 -30.92 1.53 -6.87
N GLU A 417 -31.62 0.54 -7.43
CA GLU A 417 -31.38 -0.89 -7.18
C GLU A 417 -30.86 -1.55 -8.47
N TYR A 418 -29.88 -2.42 -8.31
CA TYR A 418 -29.22 -3.09 -9.42
C TYR A 418 -29.11 -4.59 -9.18
N ASP A 419 -29.32 -5.37 -10.24
CA ASP A 419 -28.79 -6.72 -10.32
C ASP A 419 -27.30 -6.65 -10.75
N MET A 420 -26.47 -7.50 -10.15
CA MET A 420 -25.06 -7.70 -10.49
C MET A 420 -24.88 -9.12 -11.02
N LYS A 421 -25.36 -9.37 -12.24
CA LYS A 421 -25.51 -10.73 -12.79
C LYS A 421 -24.21 -11.53 -12.82
N ASN A 422 -23.09 -10.88 -13.14
CA ASN A 422 -21.81 -11.59 -13.35
C ASN A 422 -21.14 -12.01 -12.03
N VAL A 423 -21.61 -11.46 -10.91
CA VAL A 423 -21.11 -11.75 -9.56
C VAL A 423 -22.21 -12.22 -8.61
N SER A 424 -23.40 -12.59 -9.13
CA SER A 424 -24.52 -13.11 -8.34
C SER A 424 -24.84 -12.31 -7.08
N ALA A 425 -24.94 -10.99 -7.23
CA ALA A 425 -25.22 -10.07 -6.13
C ALA A 425 -26.26 -9.02 -6.52
N ARG A 426 -26.73 -8.26 -5.55
CA ARG A 426 -27.53 -7.05 -5.73
C ARG A 426 -26.82 -5.86 -5.14
N LEU A 427 -27.01 -4.69 -5.74
CA LEU A 427 -26.46 -3.43 -5.24
C LEU A 427 -27.58 -2.43 -5.07
N ASN A 428 -27.58 -1.76 -3.93
CA ASN A 428 -28.47 -0.62 -3.66
C ASN A 428 -27.59 0.61 -3.46
N LEU A 429 -27.92 1.68 -4.16
CA LEU A 429 -27.37 3.01 -3.96
C LEU A 429 -28.48 3.90 -3.39
N THR A 430 -28.25 4.48 -2.23
CA THR A 430 -29.14 5.47 -1.61
C THR A 430 -28.41 6.79 -1.52
N TYR A 431 -29.00 7.84 -2.07
CA TYR A 431 -28.51 9.20 -1.99
C TYR A 431 -29.49 10.02 -1.16
N VAL A 432 -29.03 10.68 -0.10
CA VAL A 432 -29.83 11.63 0.67
C VAL A 432 -29.25 13.02 0.51
N ILE A 433 -30.07 13.98 0.07
CA ILE A 433 -29.65 15.34 -0.30
C ILE A 433 -30.27 16.32 0.68
N ASN A 434 -29.49 17.15 1.33
CA ASN A 434 -29.98 18.22 2.21
C ASN A 434 -30.15 19.57 1.48
N ASN A 435 -30.65 20.57 2.18
CA ASN A 435 -30.90 21.92 1.64
C ASN A 435 -29.62 22.74 1.31
N LYS A 436 -28.43 22.23 1.60
CA LYS A 436 -27.12 22.85 1.27
C LYS A 436 -26.39 22.13 0.14
N GLY A 437 -26.99 21.09 -0.43
CA GLY A 437 -26.40 20.29 -1.49
C GLY A 437 -25.38 19.27 -1.00
N ALA A 438 -25.27 19.01 0.31
CA ALA A 438 -24.51 17.86 0.78
C ALA A 438 -25.25 16.58 0.45
N VAL A 439 -24.51 15.54 0.05
CA VAL A 439 -25.04 14.25 -0.41
C VAL A 439 -24.47 13.14 0.45
N LYS A 440 -25.33 12.46 1.22
CA LYS A 440 -24.97 11.19 1.85
C LYS A 440 -25.20 10.08 0.84
N VAL A 441 -24.18 9.28 0.60
CA VAL A 441 -24.22 8.12 -0.30
C VAL A 441 -24.05 6.85 0.53
N THR A 442 -24.96 5.90 0.35
CA THR A 442 -24.84 4.56 0.90
C THR A 442 -24.82 3.56 -0.25
N GLN A 443 -23.71 2.83 -0.35
CA GLN A 443 -23.51 1.73 -1.29
C GLN A 443 -23.65 0.42 -0.51
N LYS A 444 -24.66 -0.38 -0.83
CA LYS A 444 -24.93 -1.65 -0.14
C LYS A 444 -25.02 -2.78 -1.14
N MET A 445 -24.10 -3.73 -1.02
CA MET A 445 -24.09 -4.98 -1.80
C MET A 445 -24.59 -6.13 -0.93
N THR A 446 -25.51 -6.92 -1.47
CA THR A 446 -25.98 -8.17 -0.87
C THR A 446 -25.62 -9.31 -1.79
N ALA A 447 -24.81 -10.22 -1.29
CA ALA A 447 -24.27 -11.36 -2.04
C ALA A 447 -25.18 -12.58 -1.94
N ASP A 448 -25.25 -13.38 -3.00
CA ASP A 448 -25.83 -14.71 -2.93
C ASP A 448 -24.84 -15.64 -2.21
N GLN A 449 -25.18 -16.03 -0.99
CA GLN A 449 -24.32 -16.85 -0.12
C GLN A 449 -24.02 -18.25 -0.68
N GLN A 450 -24.76 -18.70 -1.71
CA GLN A 450 -24.53 -19.99 -2.35
C GLN A 450 -23.66 -19.88 -3.59
N ALA A 451 -23.42 -18.67 -4.10
CA ALA A 451 -22.60 -18.43 -5.26
C ALA A 451 -21.10 -18.58 -4.94
N LYS A 452 -20.35 -19.12 -5.90
CA LYS A 452 -18.89 -19.22 -5.82
C LYS A 452 -18.28 -18.12 -6.68
N VAL A 453 -18.01 -16.99 -6.05
CA VAL A 453 -17.41 -15.82 -6.68
C VAL A 453 -16.05 -15.52 -6.05
N SER A 454 -15.12 -15.03 -6.85
CA SER A 454 -13.79 -14.61 -6.36
C SER A 454 -13.87 -13.46 -5.35
N PRO A 455 -12.84 -13.25 -4.55
CA PRO A 455 -12.62 -11.96 -3.89
C PRO A 455 -12.58 -10.82 -4.93
N MET A 456 -12.70 -9.57 -4.45
CA MET A 456 -12.61 -8.37 -5.27
C MET A 456 -11.38 -7.54 -4.91
N PHE A 457 -10.94 -6.68 -5.83
CA PHE A 457 -9.82 -5.77 -5.54
C PHE A 457 -10.22 -4.58 -4.65
N ARG A 458 -11.46 -4.10 -4.79
CA ARG A 458 -11.90 -2.84 -4.18
C ARG A 458 -13.40 -2.88 -3.92
N PHE A 459 -13.85 -2.21 -2.89
CA PHE A 459 -15.26 -1.90 -2.66
C PHE A 459 -15.39 -0.41 -2.34
N GLY A 460 -15.98 0.34 -3.27
CA GLY A 460 -16.11 1.79 -3.16
C GLY A 460 -16.81 2.41 -4.36
N MET A 461 -16.60 3.71 -4.51
CA MET A 461 -17.15 4.53 -5.60
C MET A 461 -16.03 5.32 -6.27
N GLN A 462 -16.23 5.69 -7.52
CA GLN A 462 -15.35 6.62 -8.25
C GLN A 462 -16.14 7.73 -8.94
N MET A 463 -15.52 8.89 -9.07
CA MET A 463 -16.03 9.98 -9.88
C MET A 463 -14.90 10.74 -10.57
N GLN A 464 -15.19 11.28 -11.74
CA GLN A 464 -14.27 12.13 -12.47
C GLN A 464 -14.64 13.59 -12.27
N MET A 465 -13.72 14.36 -11.70
CA MET A 465 -13.84 15.81 -11.52
C MET A 465 -13.07 16.54 -12.63
N PRO A 466 -13.41 17.81 -12.95
CA PRO A 466 -12.56 18.64 -13.80
C PRO A 466 -11.10 18.65 -13.33
N LYS A 467 -10.14 18.68 -14.26
CA LYS A 467 -8.71 18.62 -13.95
C LYS A 467 -8.26 19.73 -12.98
N SER A 468 -8.96 20.86 -12.99
CA SER A 468 -8.69 22.00 -12.10
C SER A 468 -8.87 21.70 -10.60
N PHE A 469 -9.49 20.58 -10.24
CA PHE A 469 -9.55 20.09 -8.85
C PHE A 469 -8.27 19.32 -8.53
N GLU A 470 -7.16 20.03 -8.44
CA GLU A 470 -5.81 19.49 -8.31
C GLU A 470 -5.21 19.59 -6.91
N THR A 471 -5.90 20.22 -5.95
CA THR A 471 -5.42 20.35 -4.56
C THR A 471 -6.13 19.35 -3.66
N ILE A 472 -5.34 18.63 -2.90
CA ILE A 472 -5.80 17.64 -1.93
C ILE A 472 -5.40 18.10 -0.54
N GLU A 473 -6.37 18.10 0.39
CA GLU A 473 -6.12 18.20 1.82
C GLU A 473 -6.77 17.00 2.48
N TYR A 474 -6.05 16.32 3.38
CA TYR A 474 -6.63 15.17 4.07
C TYR A 474 -6.05 14.97 5.47
N TYR A 475 -6.84 14.32 6.31
CA TYR A 475 -6.41 13.74 7.57
C TYR A 475 -6.44 12.22 7.43
N GLY A 476 -5.29 11.59 7.46
CA GLY A 476 -5.12 10.16 7.23
C GLY A 476 -3.65 9.75 7.27
N ARG A 477 -3.32 8.57 6.75
CA ARG A 477 -1.92 8.12 6.62
C ARG A 477 -1.26 8.70 5.39
N GLY A 478 -0.04 9.23 5.56
CA GLY A 478 0.70 9.86 4.47
C GLY A 478 2.16 10.20 4.82
N PRO A 479 2.82 11.05 4.01
CA PRO A 479 2.35 11.60 2.72
C PRO A 479 2.44 10.62 1.53
N ILE A 480 3.31 9.58 1.62
CA ILE A 480 3.47 8.61 0.54
C ILE A 480 2.26 7.68 0.42
N GLU A 481 2.09 7.06 -0.75
CA GLU A 481 1.05 6.06 -0.94
C GLU A 481 1.18 4.91 0.06
N ASN A 482 0.05 4.36 0.46
CA ASN A 482 0.01 3.27 1.40
C ASN A 482 -1.25 2.43 1.21
N TYR A 483 -1.17 1.16 1.60
CA TYR A 483 -2.21 0.15 1.41
C TYR A 483 -2.43 -0.61 2.72
N SER A 484 -3.52 -1.32 2.85
CA SER A 484 -3.90 -1.99 4.10
C SER A 484 -2.80 -2.90 4.69
N ASP A 485 -1.97 -3.49 3.83
CA ASP A 485 -0.85 -4.36 4.19
C ASP A 485 0.53 -3.70 4.07
N ARG A 486 0.58 -2.39 3.75
CA ARG A 486 1.79 -1.57 3.64
C ARG A 486 1.51 -0.14 4.07
N ASN A 487 1.39 0.11 5.35
CA ASN A 487 1.05 1.44 5.88
C ASN A 487 1.70 1.80 7.23
N HIS A 488 2.64 0.98 7.71
CA HIS A 488 3.23 1.16 9.05
C HIS A 488 4.20 2.33 9.10
N VAL A 489 4.93 2.59 7.99
CA VAL A 489 5.82 3.74 7.90
C VAL A 489 5.07 5.07 7.84
N THR A 490 3.79 5.08 7.45
CA THR A 490 3.01 6.29 7.28
C THR A 490 2.31 6.71 8.57
N ASP A 491 2.51 7.96 8.96
CA ASP A 491 1.89 8.50 10.17
C ASP A 491 0.49 9.07 9.83
N LEU A 492 -0.43 8.95 10.80
CA LEU A 492 -1.66 9.71 10.80
C LEU A 492 -1.35 11.19 11.02
N GLY A 493 -1.80 12.04 10.13
CA GLY A 493 -1.52 13.48 10.18
C GLY A 493 -2.36 14.28 9.19
N LEU A 494 -2.20 15.59 9.21
CA LEU A 494 -2.77 16.50 8.23
C LEU A 494 -1.78 16.69 7.09
N TYR A 495 -2.23 16.44 5.87
CA TYR A 495 -1.41 16.55 4.67
C TYR A 495 -2.10 17.42 3.62
N ARG A 496 -1.29 18.12 2.84
CA ARG A 496 -1.70 18.85 1.65
C ARG A 496 -0.76 18.51 0.50
N GLN A 497 -1.33 18.10 -0.62
CA GLN A 497 -0.60 17.67 -1.82
C GLN A 497 -1.35 18.09 -3.07
N SER A 498 -0.66 18.13 -4.20
CA SER A 498 -1.32 18.19 -5.52
C SER A 498 -1.70 16.77 -5.98
N VAL A 499 -2.59 16.70 -6.97
CA VAL A 499 -2.94 15.44 -7.65
C VAL A 499 -1.71 14.83 -8.34
N ASP A 500 -0.83 15.65 -8.91
CA ASP A 500 0.42 15.20 -9.54
C ASP A 500 1.36 14.53 -8.53
N GLU A 501 1.41 15.00 -7.27
CA GLU A 501 2.21 14.39 -6.20
C GLU A 501 1.64 13.05 -5.69
N GLN A 502 0.41 12.69 -6.07
CA GLN A 502 -0.17 11.40 -5.73
C GLN A 502 0.32 10.27 -6.64
N PHE A 503 0.65 10.58 -7.88
CA PHE A 503 1.06 9.59 -8.86
C PHE A 503 2.52 9.18 -8.65
N TYR A 504 2.74 7.89 -8.36
CA TYR A 504 4.07 7.30 -8.41
C TYR A 504 4.22 6.51 -9.71
N SER A 505 5.22 6.89 -10.51
CA SER A 505 5.50 6.25 -11.80
C SER A 505 6.32 4.97 -11.59
N TYR A 506 5.65 3.85 -11.30
CA TYR A 506 6.29 2.53 -11.39
C TYR A 506 6.81 2.29 -12.81
N ILE A 507 7.73 1.36 -13.00
CA ILE A 507 8.27 1.06 -14.34
C ILE A 507 7.15 0.78 -15.34
N ARG A 508 6.15 -0.03 -14.91
CA ARG A 508 4.93 -0.31 -15.68
C ARG A 508 3.71 0.35 -15.06
N PRO A 509 2.71 0.75 -15.90
CA PRO A 509 1.42 1.23 -15.39
C PRO A 509 0.76 0.18 -14.49
N GLN A 510 0.28 0.61 -13.35
CA GLN A 510 -0.42 -0.23 -12.36
C GLN A 510 -1.07 0.64 -11.29
N GLU A 511 -1.76 0.06 -10.33
CA GLU A 511 -2.31 0.75 -9.15
C GLU A 511 -1.24 1.57 -8.44
N THR A 512 -1.58 2.83 -8.10
CA THR A 512 -0.70 3.79 -7.42
C THR A 512 -1.51 4.87 -6.69
N GLY A 513 -0.89 5.57 -5.75
CA GLY A 513 -1.38 6.81 -5.15
C GLY A 513 -2.40 6.66 -4.02
N THR A 514 -2.84 5.45 -3.68
CA THR A 514 -3.82 5.23 -2.59
C THR A 514 -3.29 5.70 -1.24
N LYS A 515 -4.18 6.29 -0.42
CA LYS A 515 -3.98 6.61 1.00
C LYS A 515 -5.02 5.87 1.83
N THR A 516 -4.62 5.36 2.99
CA THR A 516 -5.50 4.61 3.91
C THR A 516 -5.76 5.37 5.20
N ASP A 517 -6.69 4.84 6.00
CA ASP A 517 -7.06 5.42 7.29
C ASP A 517 -7.44 6.90 7.21
N ILE A 518 -8.14 7.28 6.14
CA ILE A 518 -8.60 8.65 5.92
C ILE A 518 -9.77 8.95 6.87
N ARG A 519 -9.65 10.04 7.64
CA ARG A 519 -10.72 10.56 8.49
C ARG A 519 -11.61 11.52 7.72
N TRP A 520 -10.97 12.36 6.89
CA TRP A 520 -11.62 13.21 5.92
C TRP A 520 -10.67 13.53 4.77
N TRP A 521 -11.23 13.81 3.60
CA TRP A 521 -10.54 14.18 2.37
C TRP A 521 -11.21 15.38 1.76
N LYS A 522 -10.46 16.36 1.29
CA LYS A 522 -10.95 17.48 0.48
C LYS A 522 -10.28 17.44 -0.87
N GLN A 523 -11.10 17.51 -1.93
CA GLN A 523 -10.64 17.68 -3.29
C GLN A 523 -11.03 19.08 -3.74
N LEU A 524 -10.05 19.95 -3.99
CA LEU A 524 -10.25 21.40 -4.16
C LEU A 524 -9.63 21.89 -5.46
N ASN A 525 -10.24 22.94 -6.04
CA ASN A 525 -9.64 23.75 -7.09
C ASN A 525 -8.76 24.86 -6.50
N SER A 526 -8.10 25.64 -7.38
CA SER A 526 -7.22 26.75 -6.97
C SER A 526 -7.93 27.86 -6.16
N ALA A 527 -9.26 27.99 -6.29
CA ALA A 527 -10.05 28.92 -5.49
C ALA A 527 -10.46 28.35 -4.11
N GLY A 528 -10.00 27.15 -3.75
CA GLY A 528 -10.36 26.48 -2.50
C GLY A 528 -11.81 25.96 -2.47
N ARG A 529 -12.45 25.82 -3.63
CA ARG A 529 -13.80 25.28 -3.78
C ARG A 529 -13.73 23.81 -4.20
N GLY A 530 -14.64 23.00 -3.71
CA GLY A 530 -14.65 21.56 -4.04
C GLY A 530 -15.54 20.75 -3.13
N LEU A 531 -15.12 19.53 -2.84
CA LEU A 531 -15.86 18.59 -2.02
C LEU A 531 -15.00 18.12 -0.83
N GLN A 532 -15.61 18.07 0.34
CA GLN A 532 -15.10 17.34 1.49
C GLN A 532 -15.80 15.99 1.60
N ILE A 533 -15.05 14.94 1.84
CA ILE A 533 -15.54 13.58 2.04
C ILE A 533 -15.25 13.15 3.48
N VAL A 534 -16.28 12.63 4.14
CA VAL A 534 -16.19 11.94 5.43
C VAL A 534 -16.96 10.63 5.32
N ALA A 535 -16.58 9.60 6.06
CA ALA A 535 -17.27 8.31 6.03
C ALA A 535 -17.60 7.80 7.44
N GLU A 536 -18.44 6.76 7.50
CA GLU A 536 -18.87 6.10 8.74
C GLU A 536 -17.71 5.50 9.57
N ALA A 537 -16.59 5.25 8.91
CA ALA A 537 -15.34 4.75 9.48
C ALA A 537 -14.17 5.30 8.66
N PRO A 538 -12.91 5.19 9.13
CA PRO A 538 -11.76 5.50 8.29
C PRO A 538 -11.81 4.73 6.97
N PHE A 539 -11.52 5.41 5.87
CA PHE A 539 -11.67 4.90 4.51
C PHE A 539 -10.36 5.05 3.71
N SER A 540 -10.35 4.60 2.47
CA SER A 540 -9.22 4.82 1.54
C SER A 540 -9.63 5.77 0.42
N ALA A 541 -8.68 6.56 -0.08
CA ALA A 541 -8.91 7.45 -1.21
C ALA A 541 -7.67 7.62 -2.07
N SER A 542 -7.90 7.92 -3.34
CA SER A 542 -6.87 8.37 -4.29
C SER A 542 -7.46 9.35 -5.28
N ALA A 543 -6.64 10.30 -5.76
CA ALA A 543 -7.02 11.23 -6.82
C ALA A 543 -5.86 11.35 -7.81
N LEU A 544 -6.09 11.00 -9.07
CA LEU A 544 -5.08 10.96 -10.12
C LEU A 544 -5.57 11.64 -11.38
N HIS A 545 -4.65 12.21 -12.19
CA HIS A 545 -4.93 12.62 -13.58
C HIS A 545 -4.85 11.44 -14.56
N TYR A 546 -5.12 10.25 -14.05
CA TYR A 546 -5.16 8.98 -14.81
C TYR A 546 -6.42 8.21 -14.42
N THR A 547 -7.05 7.59 -15.40
CA THR A 547 -8.14 6.67 -15.11
C THR A 547 -7.58 5.28 -14.78
N ILE A 548 -8.36 4.45 -14.08
CA ILE A 548 -7.97 3.06 -13.80
C ILE A 548 -7.69 2.33 -15.12
N GLU A 549 -8.51 2.57 -16.14
CA GLU A 549 -8.38 1.93 -17.47
C GLU A 549 -7.08 2.32 -18.18
N SER A 550 -6.61 3.57 -17.99
CA SER A 550 -5.35 4.03 -18.61
C SER A 550 -4.10 3.40 -17.98
N LEU A 551 -4.22 2.91 -16.75
CA LEU A 551 -3.15 2.23 -16.01
C LEU A 551 -3.28 0.69 -16.07
N ASP A 552 -4.36 0.15 -16.63
CA ASP A 552 -4.68 -1.27 -16.68
C ASP A 552 -4.22 -1.88 -18.02
N ASP A 553 -3.26 -2.79 -17.96
CA ASP A 553 -2.74 -3.49 -19.13
C ASP A 553 -3.70 -4.57 -19.71
N GLY A 554 -4.87 -4.74 -19.11
CA GLY A 554 -5.89 -5.68 -19.59
C GLY A 554 -5.67 -7.13 -19.14
N TRP A 555 -5.99 -8.06 -20.04
CA TRP A 555 -5.99 -9.49 -19.74
C TRP A 555 -4.58 -10.09 -19.59
N ASP A 556 -3.70 -9.69 -20.50
CA ASP A 556 -2.31 -10.09 -20.52
C ASP A 556 -1.40 -8.90 -20.22
N LYS A 557 -0.35 -9.16 -19.47
CA LYS A 557 0.67 -8.17 -19.16
C LYS A 557 1.34 -7.64 -20.44
N GLY A 558 1.09 -6.39 -20.78
CA GLY A 558 1.61 -5.74 -21.99
C GLY A 558 3.11 -5.39 -21.92
N GLN A 559 3.67 -4.91 -23.02
CA GLN A 559 4.95 -4.20 -23.06
C GLN A 559 4.63 -2.70 -22.95
N SER A 560 4.66 -2.16 -21.74
CA SER A 560 4.18 -0.80 -21.45
C SER A 560 5.04 -0.12 -20.39
N HIS A 561 5.11 1.21 -20.47
CA HIS A 561 5.91 2.04 -19.58
C HIS A 561 5.07 3.18 -19.02
N SER A 562 5.10 3.39 -17.70
CA SER A 562 4.30 4.43 -17.05
C SER A 562 4.53 5.84 -17.61
N PRO A 563 5.76 6.27 -17.97
CA PRO A 563 5.96 7.60 -18.56
C PRO A 563 5.32 7.80 -19.94
N GLU A 564 4.90 6.73 -20.61
CA GLU A 564 4.20 6.81 -21.91
C GLU A 564 2.69 6.96 -21.77
N VAL A 565 2.14 6.73 -20.56
CA VAL A 565 0.72 6.94 -20.28
C VAL A 565 0.46 8.44 -20.14
N LYS A 566 -0.42 8.98 -20.96
CA LYS A 566 -0.75 10.40 -20.95
C LYS A 566 -1.76 10.70 -19.84
N GLN A 567 -1.57 11.82 -19.17
CA GLN A 567 -2.58 12.37 -18.27
C GLN A 567 -3.87 12.64 -19.02
N ALA A 568 -4.99 12.32 -18.39
CA ALA A 568 -6.31 12.70 -18.86
C ALA A 568 -6.65 14.14 -18.43
N ASP A 569 -7.55 14.79 -19.14
CA ASP A 569 -8.05 16.13 -18.77
C ASP A 569 -9.14 16.05 -17.69
N LEU A 570 -8.82 15.36 -16.62
CA LEU A 570 -9.70 15.14 -15.48
C LEU A 570 -8.89 14.83 -14.21
N THR A 571 -9.56 14.82 -13.06
CA THR A 571 -9.10 14.23 -11.81
C THR A 571 -10.02 13.05 -11.49
N ASN A 572 -9.49 11.83 -11.52
CA ASN A 572 -10.21 10.60 -11.14
C ASN A 572 -10.08 10.40 -9.63
N LEU A 573 -11.18 10.58 -8.91
CA LEU A 573 -11.28 10.44 -7.46
C LEU A 573 -11.90 9.08 -7.12
N CYS A 574 -11.18 8.24 -6.39
CA CYS A 574 -11.67 7.00 -5.80
C CYS A 574 -11.92 7.18 -4.31
N ILE A 575 -13.05 6.68 -3.83
CA ILE A 575 -13.49 6.73 -2.43
C ILE A 575 -13.90 5.30 -2.05
N ASP A 576 -13.11 4.64 -1.22
CA ASP A 576 -13.26 3.21 -0.98
C ASP A 576 -13.44 2.87 0.49
N LYS A 577 -14.37 1.98 0.78
CA LYS A 577 -14.44 1.31 2.09
C LYS A 577 -13.14 0.56 2.36
N ALA A 578 -12.69 -0.19 1.36
CA ALA A 578 -11.48 -1.01 1.45
C ALA A 578 -10.92 -1.35 0.06
N GLN A 579 -9.63 -1.62 0.02
CA GLN A 579 -8.92 -2.16 -1.12
C GLN A 579 -8.07 -3.35 -0.67
N MET A 580 -7.99 -4.38 -1.52
CA MET A 580 -7.15 -5.56 -1.31
C MET A 580 -5.68 -5.16 -1.18
N GLY A 581 -4.95 -5.81 -0.29
CA GLY A 581 -3.52 -5.63 -0.12
C GLY A 581 -2.71 -5.94 -1.38
N LEU A 582 -1.41 -5.68 -1.32
CA LEU A 582 -0.47 -5.81 -2.45
C LEU A 582 0.25 -7.17 -2.48
N GLY A 583 0.45 -7.77 -1.29
CA GLY A 583 1.27 -8.97 -1.14
C GLY A 583 2.77 -8.70 -1.18
N CYS A 584 3.54 -9.69 -0.73
CA CYS A 584 4.98 -9.57 -0.53
C CYS A 584 5.77 -10.83 -0.85
N VAL A 585 5.19 -12.03 -0.71
CA VAL A 585 5.98 -13.27 -0.73
C VAL A 585 6.71 -13.44 -2.06
N ASN A 586 5.99 -13.34 -3.18
CA ASN A 586 6.56 -13.40 -4.53
C ASN A 586 5.64 -12.76 -5.57
N SER A 587 6.14 -12.61 -6.80
CA SER A 587 5.39 -12.03 -7.93
C SER A 587 5.00 -13.09 -8.97
N TRP A 588 4.84 -14.37 -8.58
CA TRP A 588 4.48 -15.49 -9.46
C TRP A 588 3.50 -16.48 -8.83
N GLY A 589 2.54 -15.99 -8.05
CA GLY A 589 1.44 -16.81 -7.56
C GLY A 589 1.00 -16.54 -6.11
N ALA A 590 1.80 -15.88 -5.30
CA ALA A 590 1.42 -15.54 -3.94
C ALA A 590 0.32 -14.46 -3.92
N TRP A 591 -0.63 -14.65 -3.01
CA TRP A 591 -1.69 -13.69 -2.72
C TRP A 591 -1.34 -12.89 -1.47
N PRO A 592 -1.93 -11.69 -1.28
CA PRO A 592 -1.93 -11.03 0.01
C PRO A 592 -2.50 -11.95 1.10
N LEU A 593 -2.06 -11.77 2.34
CA LEU A 593 -2.60 -12.50 3.48
C LEU A 593 -4.12 -12.36 3.57
N GLN A 594 -4.79 -13.37 4.10
CA GLN A 594 -6.26 -13.45 4.12
C GLN A 594 -6.92 -12.22 4.75
N GLN A 595 -6.32 -11.64 5.80
CA GLN A 595 -6.85 -10.43 6.46
C GLN A 595 -6.80 -9.18 5.58
N TYR A 596 -6.04 -9.19 4.49
CA TYR A 596 -5.92 -8.10 3.52
C TYR A 596 -6.63 -8.37 2.20
N GLN A 597 -7.42 -9.44 2.13
CA GLN A 597 -8.27 -9.75 1.00
C GLN A 597 -9.68 -9.23 1.23
N LEU A 598 -10.42 -8.96 0.15
CA LEU A 598 -11.83 -8.64 0.19
C LEU A 598 -12.63 -9.84 -0.33
N PRO A 599 -13.03 -10.77 0.54
CA PRO A 599 -13.78 -11.95 0.13
C PRO A 599 -15.16 -11.57 -0.42
N TYR A 600 -15.75 -12.42 -1.26
CA TYR A 600 -17.12 -12.27 -1.68
C TYR A 600 -18.08 -12.35 -0.47
N GLY A 601 -19.02 -11.41 -0.36
CA GLY A 601 -19.94 -11.31 0.78
C GLY A 601 -20.73 -10.01 0.77
N ASP A 602 -21.45 -9.75 1.84
CA ASP A 602 -22.21 -8.52 2.02
C ASP A 602 -21.28 -7.37 2.40
N TYR A 603 -21.47 -6.22 1.75
CA TYR A 603 -20.73 -4.99 2.04
C TYR A 603 -21.68 -3.80 2.10
N GLU A 604 -21.40 -2.89 3.01
CA GLU A 604 -22.08 -1.60 3.09
C GLU A 604 -21.04 -0.51 3.33
N PHE A 605 -21.18 0.62 2.64
CA PHE A 605 -20.29 1.77 2.76
C PHE A 605 -21.08 3.06 2.68
N THR A 606 -21.00 3.88 3.73
CA THR A 606 -21.67 5.17 3.81
C THR A 606 -20.65 6.29 3.94
N PHE A 607 -20.77 7.30 3.06
CA PHE A 607 -19.97 8.52 3.10
C PHE A 607 -20.82 9.75 2.74
N ILE A 608 -20.32 10.92 3.10
CA ILE A 608 -20.97 12.21 2.82
C ILE A 608 -20.03 13.06 1.97
N LEU A 609 -20.55 13.56 0.86
CA LEU A 609 -19.96 14.61 0.03
C LEU A 609 -20.52 15.95 0.50
N THR A 610 -19.67 16.83 1.02
CA THR A 610 -20.06 18.18 1.46
C THR A 610 -19.37 19.22 0.61
N PRO A 611 -20.13 20.15 -0.03
CA PRO A 611 -19.52 21.25 -0.78
C PRO A 611 -18.67 22.17 0.10
N VAL A 612 -17.45 22.47 -0.36
CA VAL A 612 -16.56 23.47 0.23
C VAL A 612 -16.64 24.72 -0.63
N GLN A 613 -17.09 25.85 -0.07
CA GLN A 613 -17.29 27.09 -0.83
C GLN A 613 -16.22 28.17 -0.61
N HIS A 614 -15.56 28.17 0.53
CA HIS A 614 -14.34 28.93 0.85
C HIS A 614 -13.61 28.10 1.89
N GLY A 615 -12.28 28.13 1.93
CA GLY A 615 -11.48 27.35 2.87
C GLY A 615 -11.75 27.67 4.35
N ILE A 616 -12.98 27.44 4.78
CA ILE A 616 -13.38 27.57 6.19
C ILE A 616 -12.84 26.35 6.88
N GLU A 617 -11.91 26.56 7.80
CA GLU A 617 -11.48 25.56 8.77
C GLU A 617 -12.74 25.03 9.47
N VAL A 618 -13.00 23.73 9.32
CA VAL A 618 -14.00 23.05 10.16
C VAL A 618 -13.32 22.84 11.50
N GLU A 619 -13.75 23.61 12.52
CA GLU A 619 -13.37 23.41 13.93
C GLU A 619 -13.76 22.01 14.46
#